data_33938dde60969b94b5ebb8ef04c7d089
#
_entry.id   33938dde60969b94b5ebb8ef04c7d089
#
_cell.length_a   1.000
_cell.length_b   1.000
_cell.length_c   1.000
_cell.angle_alpha   90.00
_cell.angle_beta   90.00
_cell.angle_gamma   90.00
#
_symmetry.space_group_name_H-M   'P 1'
#
loop_
_entity.id
_entity.type
_entity.pdbx_description
1 polymer ?
#
loop_
_entity_poly.entity_id
_entity_poly.type
_entity_poly.pdbx_seq_one_letter_code
_entity_poly.pdbx_strand_id
1 'polypeptide(L)'
;MKTKLTLLLLFIGTVSWAQLPAADDIKTSKGALKIQPLIHATLAMTWNGKTIYADPYEGAKTFEGIAAPDLILITDIHGDHFDSTTLEALDLSHAVLVVPQAVADKMSDKLKSKAVIINNGQTISKLDIAITAIPMYNLPEAADAKHTKGRGNGYVLKMGGKTVYISGDTAGIPEMRGLKNIDVAFVCMNLPYTMDVPEAAAAVLDFKPKIVYPYHYRGANGFSDTEAFKKLVNASSTSIDVRLRNWYAKK
;
A
#
# COMPACT_ATOMS: atom_id res chain seq x y z
N MET A 1 -13.62 35.07 61.21
CA MET A 1 -12.65 34.75 60.16
C MET A 1 -13.31 33.74 59.22
N LYS A 2 -13.62 34.08 57.98
CA LYS A 2 -14.21 33.18 56.98
C LYS A 2 -13.09 32.72 56.05
N THR A 3 -12.67 31.48 56.20
CA THR A 3 -11.63 30.86 55.35
C THR A 3 -12.24 30.55 53.98
N LYS A 4 -11.77 31.20 52.91
CA LYS A 4 -12.16 30.89 51.52
C LYS A 4 -11.30 29.69 51.05
N LEU A 5 -11.94 28.57 50.79
CA LEU A 5 -11.31 27.39 50.16
C LEU A 5 -11.31 27.61 48.65
N THR A 6 -10.14 27.83 48.08
CA THR A 6 -9.97 27.96 46.63
C THR A 6 -9.76 26.56 46.03
N LEU A 7 -10.74 26.07 45.30
CA LEU A 7 -10.68 24.80 44.60
C LEU A 7 -9.87 24.98 43.29
N LEU A 8 -8.67 24.39 43.23
CA LEU A 8 -7.80 24.36 42.06
C LEU A 8 -8.26 23.20 41.13
N LEU A 9 -8.96 23.51 40.06
CA LEU A 9 -9.32 22.54 39.04
C LEU A 9 -8.09 22.24 38.14
N LEU A 10 -7.48 21.08 38.33
CA LEU A 10 -6.48 20.56 37.40
C LEU A 10 -7.17 20.09 36.10
N PHE A 11 -6.99 20.83 35.02
CA PHE A 11 -7.35 20.38 33.69
C PHE A 11 -6.31 19.34 33.23
N ILE A 12 -6.63 18.06 33.34
CA ILE A 12 -5.87 17.00 32.69
C ILE A 12 -6.27 16.98 31.22
N GLY A 13 -5.50 17.65 30.39
CA GLY A 13 -5.65 17.57 28.92
C GLY A 13 -5.32 16.13 28.48
N THR A 14 -6.33 15.38 28.07
CA THR A 14 -6.11 14.09 27.39
C THR A 14 -5.53 14.39 26.01
N VAL A 15 -4.24 14.09 25.82
CA VAL A 15 -3.62 14.07 24.50
C VAL A 15 -4.23 12.86 23.77
N SER A 16 -5.19 13.13 22.89
CA SER A 16 -5.73 12.11 22.00
C SER A 16 -4.66 11.82 20.92
N TRP A 17 -3.95 10.72 21.09
CA TRP A 17 -3.09 10.19 20.04
C TRP A 17 -4.00 9.65 18.94
N ALA A 18 -3.79 10.06 17.70
CA ALA A 18 -4.51 9.47 16.57
C ALA A 18 -4.14 7.97 16.52
N GLN A 19 -5.11 7.14 16.83
CA GLN A 19 -4.90 5.69 16.85
C GLN A 19 -4.85 5.17 15.41
N LEU A 20 -3.78 4.43 15.08
CA LEU A 20 -3.70 3.72 13.80
C LEU A 20 -4.94 2.83 13.58
N PRO A 21 -5.43 2.68 12.35
CA PRO A 21 -6.46 1.68 12.04
C PRO A 21 -6.05 0.30 12.54
N ALA A 22 -7.02 -0.54 12.90
CA ALA A 22 -6.71 -1.91 13.32
C ALA A 22 -5.96 -2.67 12.23
N ALA A 23 -4.84 -3.30 12.59
CA ALA A 23 -4.08 -4.15 11.69
C ALA A 23 -4.77 -5.51 11.53
N ASP A 24 -4.54 -6.16 10.38
CA ASP A 24 -4.94 -7.55 10.14
C ASP A 24 -3.75 -8.49 10.27
N ASP A 25 -3.98 -9.66 10.85
CA ASP A 25 -2.98 -10.74 10.94
C ASP A 25 -3.34 -11.87 9.96
N ILE A 26 -2.39 -12.21 9.09
CA ILE A 26 -2.50 -13.34 8.15
C ILE A 26 -1.51 -14.42 8.57
N LYS A 27 -2.00 -15.62 8.86
CA LYS A 27 -1.14 -16.74 9.27
C LYS A 27 -0.21 -17.16 8.12
N THR A 28 1.08 -17.25 8.40
CA THR A 28 2.12 -17.76 7.49
C THR A 28 2.88 -18.93 8.12
N SER A 29 3.81 -19.55 7.38
CA SER A 29 4.67 -20.61 7.92
C SER A 29 5.75 -20.12 8.88
N LYS A 30 6.01 -18.79 8.91
CA LYS A 30 6.99 -18.14 9.81
C LYS A 30 6.33 -17.04 10.64
N GLY A 31 5.24 -17.37 11.35
CA GLY A 31 4.47 -16.42 12.17
C GLY A 31 3.39 -15.67 11.40
N ALA A 32 2.86 -14.59 11.96
CA ALA A 32 1.85 -13.76 11.32
C ALA A 32 2.48 -12.74 10.37
N LEU A 33 1.86 -12.54 9.21
CA LEU A 33 2.02 -11.34 8.40
C LEU A 33 1.00 -10.32 8.90
N LYS A 34 1.47 -9.29 9.59
CA LYS A 34 0.63 -8.16 10.02
C LYS A 34 0.53 -7.16 8.88
N ILE A 35 -0.68 -6.71 8.58
CA ILE A 35 -1.00 -5.71 7.56
C ILE A 35 -1.59 -4.49 8.26
N GLN A 36 -0.94 -3.36 8.14
CA GLN A 36 -1.35 -2.08 8.69
C GLN A 36 -1.70 -1.11 7.57
N PRO A 37 -2.99 -0.85 7.31
CA PRO A 37 -3.42 0.24 6.45
C PRO A 37 -2.97 1.58 7.02
N LEU A 38 -2.52 2.50 6.18
CA LEU A 38 -2.09 3.83 6.63
C LEU A 38 -2.87 4.92 5.92
N ILE A 39 -2.42 5.32 4.74
CA ILE A 39 -3.09 6.37 3.97
C ILE A 39 -2.87 6.15 2.48
N HIS A 40 -3.91 6.40 1.69
CA HIS A 40 -3.85 6.42 0.23
C HIS A 40 -3.31 5.09 -0.34
N ALA A 41 -2.15 5.09 -1.00
CA ALA A 41 -1.47 3.87 -1.44
C ALA A 41 -0.54 3.27 -0.36
N THR A 42 -0.36 3.99 0.76
CA THR A 42 0.62 3.64 1.79
C THR A 42 0.12 2.53 2.70
N LEU A 43 0.90 1.49 2.86
CA LEU A 43 0.69 0.46 3.87
C LEU A 43 2.01 0.02 4.49
N ALA A 44 1.93 -0.50 5.72
CA ALA A 44 3.03 -1.21 6.35
C ALA A 44 2.67 -2.67 6.56
N MET A 45 3.64 -3.54 6.38
CA MET A 45 3.54 -4.97 6.69
C MET A 45 4.68 -5.35 7.63
N THR A 46 4.38 -6.21 8.60
CA THR A 46 5.42 -6.79 9.47
C THR A 46 5.37 -8.31 9.35
N TRP A 47 6.50 -8.92 9.04
CA TRP A 47 6.63 -10.36 8.90
C TRP A 47 8.03 -10.84 9.30
N ASN A 48 8.11 -11.90 10.11
CA ASN A 48 9.37 -12.52 10.53
C ASN A 48 10.40 -11.49 11.07
N GLY A 49 9.93 -10.53 11.90
CA GLY A 49 10.75 -9.47 12.47
C GLY A 49 11.21 -8.40 11.47
N LYS A 50 10.69 -8.41 10.24
CA LYS A 50 10.98 -7.42 9.20
C LYS A 50 9.80 -6.51 8.97
N THR A 51 10.07 -5.23 8.76
CA THR A 51 9.08 -4.20 8.44
C THR A 51 9.21 -3.78 6.98
N ILE A 52 8.08 -3.83 6.26
CA ILE A 52 7.97 -3.53 4.83
C ILE A 52 7.00 -2.36 4.69
N TYR A 53 7.42 -1.30 4.01
CA TYR A 53 6.55 -0.20 3.63
C TYR A 53 6.28 -0.23 2.13
N ALA A 54 5.07 0.09 1.72
CA ALA A 54 4.74 0.38 0.33
C ALA A 54 4.33 1.86 0.22
N ASP A 55 4.89 2.55 -0.75
CA ASP A 55 4.59 3.94 -1.11
C ASP A 55 4.49 4.88 0.10
N PRO A 56 5.56 5.08 0.90
CA PRO A 56 5.54 5.95 2.07
C PRO A 56 5.18 7.39 1.71
N TYR A 57 4.10 7.93 2.31
CA TYR A 57 3.52 9.22 1.98
C TYR A 57 3.03 9.99 3.23
N GLU A 58 2.87 11.32 3.13
CA GLU A 58 2.41 12.26 4.18
C GLU A 58 3.29 12.34 5.43
N GLY A 59 4.61 12.19 5.28
CA GLY A 59 5.58 12.45 6.33
C GLY A 59 5.79 11.28 7.29
N ALA A 60 6.89 11.35 8.04
CA ALA A 60 7.31 10.31 8.99
C ALA A 60 6.28 10.07 10.11
N LYS A 61 5.47 11.06 10.48
CA LYS A 61 4.39 10.92 11.48
C LYS A 61 3.35 9.87 11.11
N THR A 62 3.16 9.60 9.81
CA THR A 62 2.25 8.53 9.32
C THR A 62 2.64 7.16 9.86
N PHE A 63 3.91 6.97 10.21
CA PHE A 63 4.49 5.70 10.64
C PHE A 63 4.75 5.66 12.16
N GLU A 64 4.25 6.64 12.92
CA GLU A 64 4.42 6.66 14.38
C GLU A 64 3.82 5.39 15.01
N GLY A 65 4.59 4.73 15.87
CA GLY A 65 4.21 3.44 16.48
C GLY A 65 4.49 2.20 15.60
N ILE A 66 5.04 2.39 14.39
CA ILE A 66 5.49 1.30 13.51
C ILE A 66 7.02 1.29 13.49
N ALA A 67 7.63 0.10 13.52
CA ALA A 67 9.09 -0.02 13.45
C ALA A 67 9.64 0.54 12.12
N ALA A 68 10.88 1.06 12.15
CA ALA A 68 11.58 1.52 10.95
C ALA A 68 11.62 0.43 9.86
N PRO A 69 11.56 0.80 8.57
CA PRO A 69 11.46 -0.18 7.50
C PRO A 69 12.80 -0.89 7.23
N ASP A 70 12.74 -2.19 7.00
CA ASP A 70 13.85 -2.98 6.41
C ASP A 70 13.74 -3.00 4.87
N LEU A 71 12.52 -2.88 4.34
CA LEU A 71 12.22 -2.88 2.91
C LEU A 71 11.20 -1.79 2.58
N ILE A 72 11.45 -1.04 1.54
CA ILE A 72 10.49 -0.10 0.97
C ILE A 72 10.25 -0.46 -0.49
N LEU A 73 8.99 -0.54 -0.88
CA LEU A 73 8.55 -0.72 -2.25
C LEU A 73 7.96 0.60 -2.75
N ILE A 74 8.42 1.10 -3.89
CA ILE A 74 7.83 2.27 -4.54
C ILE A 74 7.24 1.83 -5.87
N THR A 75 5.97 2.14 -6.10
CA THR A 75 5.24 1.68 -7.28
C THR A 75 5.35 2.64 -8.45
N ASP A 76 5.26 3.95 -8.23
CA ASP A 76 5.22 4.97 -9.28
C ASP A 76 5.96 6.24 -8.91
N ILE A 77 6.13 7.13 -9.91
CA ILE A 77 6.83 8.42 -9.80
C ILE A 77 5.99 9.56 -9.24
N HIS A 78 4.66 9.38 -9.11
CA HIS A 78 3.79 10.43 -8.60
C HIS A 78 4.01 10.67 -7.10
N GLY A 79 3.74 11.90 -6.64
CA GLY A 79 4.10 12.34 -5.29
C GLY A 79 3.39 11.60 -4.15
N ASP A 80 2.26 10.96 -4.41
CA ASP A 80 1.51 10.13 -3.47
C ASP A 80 2.01 8.66 -3.40
N HIS A 81 3.01 8.30 -4.23
CA HIS A 81 3.75 7.03 -4.19
C HIS A 81 5.24 7.27 -3.90
N PHE A 82 5.86 8.22 -4.59
CA PHE A 82 7.25 8.63 -4.37
C PHE A 82 7.30 10.01 -3.70
N ASP A 83 7.15 10.04 -2.40
CA ASP A 83 7.32 11.24 -1.57
C ASP A 83 8.75 11.27 -0.99
N SER A 84 9.66 11.97 -1.67
CA SER A 84 11.05 12.09 -1.27
C SER A 84 11.21 12.72 0.12
N THR A 85 10.33 13.67 0.48
CA THR A 85 10.33 14.33 1.79
C THR A 85 10.02 13.34 2.90
N THR A 86 9.01 12.51 2.70
CA THR A 86 8.69 11.42 3.64
C THR A 86 9.84 10.43 3.75
N LEU A 87 10.39 9.96 2.62
CA LEU A 87 11.51 9.01 2.61
C LEU A 87 12.75 9.55 3.32
N GLU A 88 13.09 10.82 3.11
CA GLU A 88 14.26 11.45 3.75
C GLU A 88 14.09 11.70 5.25
N ALA A 89 12.84 11.77 5.73
CA ALA A 89 12.48 11.94 7.13
C ALA A 89 12.38 10.62 7.91
N LEU A 90 12.31 9.47 7.22
CA LEU A 90 12.29 8.14 7.84
C LEU A 90 13.71 7.69 8.23
N ASP A 91 13.80 6.84 9.26
CA ASP A 91 15.04 6.10 9.54
C ASP A 91 15.22 4.99 8.49
N LEU A 92 16.09 5.23 7.54
CA LEU A 92 16.43 4.30 6.46
C LEU A 92 17.76 3.57 6.70
N SER A 93 18.31 3.57 7.93
CA SER A 93 19.64 3.00 8.22
C SER A 93 19.77 1.55 7.72
N HIS A 94 18.74 0.75 7.88
CA HIS A 94 18.68 -0.66 7.47
C HIS A 94 17.82 -0.93 6.23
N ALA A 95 17.18 0.11 5.67
CA ALA A 95 16.24 -0.05 4.58
C ALA A 95 16.92 -0.32 3.23
N VAL A 96 16.32 -1.23 2.46
CA VAL A 96 16.53 -1.39 1.02
C VAL A 96 15.29 -0.85 0.30
N LEU A 97 15.48 -0.01 -0.72
CA LEU A 97 14.41 0.53 -1.53
C LEU A 97 14.34 -0.25 -2.85
N VAL A 98 13.22 -0.90 -3.13
CA VAL A 98 12.97 -1.60 -4.39
C VAL A 98 12.05 -0.75 -5.24
N VAL A 99 12.52 -0.33 -6.41
CA VAL A 99 11.89 0.72 -7.21
C VAL A 99 11.99 0.44 -8.71
N PRO A 100 11.07 0.96 -9.55
CA PRO A 100 11.25 0.99 -11.00
C PRO A 100 12.32 2.02 -11.40
N GLN A 101 12.91 1.87 -12.59
CA GLN A 101 13.92 2.78 -13.12
C GLN A 101 13.47 4.24 -13.08
N ALA A 102 12.25 4.53 -13.51
CA ALA A 102 11.72 5.89 -13.55
C ALA A 102 11.66 6.59 -12.17
N VAL A 103 11.46 5.83 -11.09
CA VAL A 103 11.56 6.35 -9.71
C VAL A 103 13.02 6.58 -9.34
N ALA A 104 13.92 5.63 -9.63
CA ALA A 104 15.34 5.77 -9.35
C ALA A 104 15.96 7.01 -10.03
N ASP A 105 15.50 7.35 -11.23
CA ASP A 105 15.96 8.54 -11.97
C ASP A 105 15.60 9.87 -11.28
N LYS A 106 14.55 9.86 -10.44
CA LYS A 106 14.10 11.03 -9.66
C LYS A 106 14.66 11.08 -8.24
N MET A 107 15.34 10.04 -7.78
CA MET A 107 15.88 9.97 -6.42
C MET A 107 17.10 10.86 -6.25
N SER A 108 17.26 11.45 -5.05
CA SER A 108 18.53 12.02 -4.59
C SER A 108 19.60 10.92 -4.50
N ASP A 109 20.89 11.31 -4.57
CA ASP A 109 22.01 10.36 -4.45
C ASP A 109 21.94 9.55 -3.15
N LYS A 110 21.49 10.17 -2.06
CA LYS A 110 21.28 9.52 -0.76
C LYS A 110 20.28 8.37 -0.85
N LEU A 111 19.12 8.59 -1.47
CA LEU A 111 18.09 7.56 -1.64
C LEU A 111 18.54 6.52 -2.67
N LYS A 112 19.15 6.97 -3.78
CA LYS A 112 19.64 6.10 -4.86
C LYS A 112 20.69 5.10 -4.37
N SER A 113 21.53 5.47 -3.40
CA SER A 113 22.53 4.57 -2.81
C SER A 113 21.92 3.35 -2.09
N LYS A 114 20.64 3.42 -1.72
CA LYS A 114 19.88 2.34 -1.08
C LYS A 114 18.92 1.61 -2.04
N ALA A 115 18.84 2.08 -3.29
CA ALA A 115 17.90 1.57 -4.26
C ALA A 115 18.40 0.29 -4.94
N VAL A 116 17.46 -0.64 -5.11
CA VAL A 116 17.58 -1.79 -6.00
C VAL A 116 16.53 -1.62 -7.09
N ILE A 117 16.99 -1.43 -8.30
CA ILE A 117 16.11 -1.20 -9.45
C ILE A 117 15.65 -2.53 -10.00
N ILE A 118 14.33 -2.69 -10.14
CA ILE A 118 13.74 -3.82 -10.87
C ILE A 118 12.68 -3.29 -11.83
N ASN A 119 12.60 -3.90 -13.00
CA ASN A 119 11.63 -3.55 -14.03
C ASN A 119 10.61 -4.67 -14.21
N ASN A 120 9.49 -4.35 -14.88
CA ASN A 120 8.40 -5.29 -15.10
C ASN A 120 8.90 -6.67 -15.56
N GLY A 121 8.39 -7.72 -14.93
CA GLY A 121 8.76 -9.13 -15.19
C GLY A 121 10.01 -9.62 -14.43
N GLN A 122 10.81 -8.73 -13.86
CA GLN A 122 12.01 -9.12 -13.08
C GLN A 122 11.63 -9.59 -11.68
N THR A 123 12.43 -10.52 -11.16
CA THR A 123 12.30 -11.04 -9.79
C THR A 123 13.63 -10.96 -9.08
N ILE A 124 13.62 -10.48 -7.85
CA ILE A 124 14.76 -10.48 -6.93
C ILE A 124 14.39 -11.15 -5.61
N SER A 125 15.39 -11.47 -4.79
CA SER A 125 15.19 -11.94 -3.42
C SER A 125 15.86 -10.98 -2.45
N LYS A 126 15.11 -10.48 -1.46
CA LYS A 126 15.60 -9.64 -0.37
C LYS A 126 14.90 -10.04 0.93
N LEU A 127 15.64 -10.18 2.03
CA LEU A 127 15.10 -10.45 3.36
C LEU A 127 14.19 -11.71 3.42
N ASP A 128 14.56 -12.77 2.72
CA ASP A 128 13.76 -14.01 2.54
C ASP A 128 12.42 -13.78 1.81
N ILE A 129 12.28 -12.68 1.08
CA ILE A 129 11.10 -12.34 0.28
C ILE A 129 11.49 -12.37 -1.19
N ALA A 130 10.80 -13.18 -2.00
CA ALA A 130 10.90 -13.07 -3.45
C ALA A 130 9.95 -11.96 -3.92
N ILE A 131 10.51 -10.97 -4.62
CA ILE A 131 9.82 -9.75 -5.08
C ILE A 131 9.82 -9.75 -6.60
N THR A 132 8.64 -9.85 -7.19
CA THR A 132 8.44 -9.78 -8.65
C THR A 132 7.77 -8.48 -9.02
N ALA A 133 8.34 -7.73 -9.95
CA ALA A 133 7.72 -6.53 -10.51
C ALA A 133 6.69 -6.94 -11.57
N ILE A 134 5.46 -6.48 -11.41
CA ILE A 134 4.34 -6.69 -12.32
C ILE A 134 4.09 -5.37 -13.07
N PRO A 135 3.77 -5.37 -14.38
CA PRO A 135 3.33 -4.16 -15.06
C PRO A 135 2.19 -3.46 -14.34
N MET A 136 2.22 -2.14 -14.35
CA MET A 136 1.10 -1.28 -13.96
C MET A 136 0.98 -0.14 -14.98
N TYR A 137 -0.22 0.03 -15.55
CA TYR A 137 -0.47 1.06 -16.55
C TYR A 137 -1.97 1.26 -16.81
N ASN A 138 -2.31 2.37 -17.50
CA ASN A 138 -3.68 2.67 -17.90
C ASN A 138 -4.05 1.96 -19.22
N LEU A 139 -5.35 1.68 -19.37
CA LEU A 139 -5.95 1.23 -20.61
C LEU A 139 -6.99 2.26 -21.09
N PRO A 140 -7.08 2.54 -22.42
CA PRO A 140 -6.17 2.07 -23.48
C PRO A 140 -4.74 2.60 -23.30
N GLU A 141 -3.74 1.86 -23.78
CA GLU A 141 -2.36 2.34 -23.76
C GLU A 141 -2.23 3.61 -24.61
N ALA A 142 -1.68 4.68 -24.01
CA ALA A 142 -1.44 5.96 -24.67
C ALA A 142 -0.17 6.62 -24.11
N ALA A 143 0.55 7.36 -24.95
CA ALA A 143 1.80 8.01 -24.55
C ALA A 143 1.60 9.11 -23.50
N ASP A 144 0.42 9.72 -23.46
CA ASP A 144 -0.01 10.75 -22.51
C ASP A 144 -0.85 10.20 -21.36
N ALA A 145 -0.98 8.88 -21.24
CA ALA A 145 -1.66 8.26 -20.11
C ALA A 145 -0.97 8.64 -18.78
N LYS A 146 -1.77 8.77 -17.70
CA LYS A 146 -1.26 9.05 -16.36
C LYS A 146 -0.22 8.02 -15.93
N HIS A 147 -0.45 6.75 -16.28
CA HIS A 147 0.43 5.62 -15.97
C HIS A 147 0.75 4.91 -17.27
N THR A 148 1.93 5.19 -17.82
CA THR A 148 2.38 4.56 -19.06
C THR A 148 3.00 3.20 -18.78
N LYS A 149 2.80 2.25 -19.69
CA LYS A 149 3.36 0.89 -19.58
C LYS A 149 4.89 0.92 -19.46
N GLY A 150 5.43 0.16 -18.51
CA GLY A 150 6.88 0.07 -18.27
C GLY A 150 7.46 1.14 -17.36
N ARG A 151 6.69 2.17 -16.96
CA ARG A 151 7.15 3.24 -16.08
C ARG A 151 7.15 2.83 -14.61
N GLY A 152 6.08 2.20 -14.14
CA GLY A 152 5.89 1.82 -12.75
C GLY A 152 5.81 0.31 -12.57
N ASN A 153 5.77 -0.13 -11.30
CA ASN A 153 5.64 -1.51 -10.90
C ASN A 153 4.48 -1.71 -9.93
N GLY A 154 3.60 -2.68 -10.22
CA GLY A 154 2.97 -3.44 -9.15
C GLY A 154 3.97 -4.46 -8.61
N TYR A 155 3.71 -5.06 -7.46
CA TYR A 155 4.60 -6.03 -6.84
C TYR A 155 3.88 -7.30 -6.40
N VAL A 156 4.47 -8.46 -6.71
CA VAL A 156 4.11 -9.74 -6.12
C VAL A 156 5.20 -10.16 -5.16
N LEU A 157 4.86 -10.31 -3.88
CA LEU A 157 5.76 -10.71 -2.80
C LEU A 157 5.44 -12.15 -2.38
N LYS A 158 6.45 -13.03 -2.38
CA LYS A 158 6.31 -14.38 -1.80
C LYS A 158 7.09 -14.46 -0.51
N MET A 159 6.40 -14.69 0.60
CA MET A 159 6.97 -14.75 1.94
C MET A 159 6.19 -15.72 2.83
N GLY A 160 6.87 -16.56 3.58
CA GLY A 160 6.25 -17.49 4.54
C GLY A 160 5.14 -18.37 3.97
N GLY A 161 5.24 -18.78 2.70
CA GLY A 161 4.22 -19.59 2.01
C GLY A 161 2.97 -18.80 1.62
N LYS A 162 3.01 -17.46 1.68
CA LYS A 162 1.97 -16.56 1.21
C LYS A 162 2.44 -15.73 0.02
N THR A 163 1.50 -15.39 -0.85
CA THR A 163 1.72 -14.52 -2.01
C THR A 163 0.86 -13.27 -1.84
N VAL A 164 1.52 -12.11 -1.79
CA VAL A 164 0.87 -10.79 -1.64
C VAL A 164 1.06 -10.00 -2.93
N TYR A 165 -0.02 -9.43 -3.47
CA TYR A 165 0.01 -8.54 -4.62
C TYR A 165 -0.35 -7.11 -4.22
N ILE A 166 0.46 -6.15 -4.64
CA ILE A 166 0.21 -4.71 -4.54
C ILE A 166 0.09 -4.18 -5.97
N SER A 167 -1.05 -3.63 -6.33
CA SER A 167 -1.32 -3.27 -7.73
C SER A 167 -0.51 -2.07 -8.21
N GLY A 168 -0.21 -1.11 -7.33
CA GLY A 168 0.15 0.23 -7.76
C GLY A 168 -1.02 0.87 -8.52
N ASP A 169 -0.76 1.92 -9.28
CA ASP A 169 -1.77 2.66 -10.05
C ASP A 169 -1.96 2.07 -11.45
N THR A 170 -2.90 1.17 -11.59
CA THR A 170 -3.14 0.41 -12.81
C THR A 170 -4.61 0.38 -13.21
N ALA A 171 -4.89 0.19 -14.51
CA ALA A 171 -6.16 -0.34 -14.99
C ALA A 171 -6.23 -1.86 -14.76
N GLY A 172 -7.36 -2.48 -15.07
CA GLY A 172 -7.55 -3.94 -15.02
C GLY A 172 -6.83 -4.66 -16.15
N ILE A 173 -5.52 -4.53 -16.22
CA ILE A 173 -4.64 -5.00 -17.29
C ILE A 173 -4.57 -6.54 -17.37
N PRO A 174 -4.24 -7.12 -18.53
CA PRO A 174 -4.13 -8.57 -18.71
C PRO A 174 -3.16 -9.23 -17.72
N GLU A 175 -2.03 -8.58 -17.42
CA GLU A 175 -1.02 -9.09 -16.50
C GLU A 175 -1.55 -9.21 -15.07
N MET A 176 -2.34 -8.25 -14.59
CA MET A 176 -3.05 -8.32 -13.31
C MET A 176 -4.09 -9.45 -13.31
N ARG A 177 -4.97 -9.47 -14.34
CA ARG A 177 -6.05 -10.47 -14.47
C ARG A 177 -5.51 -11.89 -14.61
N GLY A 178 -4.31 -12.05 -15.16
CA GLY A 178 -3.61 -13.33 -15.34
C GLY A 178 -2.92 -13.87 -14.09
N LEU A 179 -2.82 -13.12 -12.98
CA LEU A 179 -2.18 -13.55 -11.75
C LEU A 179 -2.81 -14.84 -11.20
N LYS A 180 -2.03 -15.68 -10.55
CA LYS A 180 -2.49 -16.95 -9.97
C LYS A 180 -1.96 -17.12 -8.55
N ASN A 181 -2.75 -17.83 -7.73
CA ASN A 181 -2.35 -18.23 -6.36
C ASN A 181 -2.02 -17.02 -5.47
N ILE A 182 -2.78 -15.94 -5.59
CA ILE A 182 -2.65 -14.75 -4.74
C ILE A 182 -3.41 -14.99 -3.43
N ASP A 183 -2.69 -14.93 -2.30
CA ASP A 183 -3.31 -15.03 -0.97
C ASP A 183 -3.91 -13.71 -0.52
N VAL A 184 -3.22 -12.60 -0.78
CA VAL A 184 -3.64 -11.24 -0.40
C VAL A 184 -3.40 -10.29 -1.56
N ALA A 185 -4.37 -9.44 -1.88
CA ALA A 185 -4.24 -8.40 -2.90
C ALA A 185 -4.65 -7.02 -2.37
N PHE A 186 -3.90 -6.00 -2.75
CA PHE A 186 -4.25 -4.59 -2.60
C PHE A 186 -4.55 -4.04 -3.99
N VAL A 187 -5.79 -3.56 -4.23
CA VAL A 187 -6.27 -3.18 -5.55
C VAL A 187 -6.77 -1.74 -5.53
N CYS A 188 -6.16 -0.90 -6.37
CA CYS A 188 -6.52 0.51 -6.51
C CYS A 188 -7.86 0.70 -7.24
N MET A 189 -8.58 1.80 -6.91
CA MET A 189 -9.79 2.22 -7.62
C MET A 189 -10.05 3.72 -7.41
N ASN A 190 -9.28 4.57 -8.07
CA ASN A 190 -9.29 6.02 -7.90
C ASN A 190 -9.48 6.77 -9.22
N LEU A 191 -10.72 6.81 -9.74
CA LEU A 191 -11.01 7.56 -10.95
C LEU A 191 -10.69 9.07 -10.83
N PRO A 192 -10.22 9.70 -11.91
CA PRO A 192 -10.06 9.17 -13.28
C PRO A 192 -8.67 8.55 -13.53
N TYR A 193 -7.90 8.26 -12.49
CA TYR A 193 -6.49 7.91 -12.59
C TYR A 193 -6.26 6.42 -12.83
N THR A 194 -7.14 5.56 -12.29
CA THR A 194 -7.05 4.10 -12.41
C THR A 194 -8.44 3.49 -12.70
N MET A 195 -8.76 2.35 -12.11
CA MET A 195 -10.03 1.64 -12.31
C MET A 195 -11.21 2.33 -11.61
N ASP A 196 -12.39 2.18 -12.20
CA ASP A 196 -13.64 2.34 -11.47
C ASP A 196 -13.98 1.09 -10.64
N VAL A 197 -15.06 1.17 -9.86
CA VAL A 197 -15.50 0.06 -9.01
C VAL A 197 -15.87 -1.19 -9.78
N PRO A 198 -16.66 -1.12 -10.90
CA PRO A 198 -16.95 -2.28 -11.73
C PRO A 198 -15.71 -2.92 -12.35
N GLU A 199 -14.78 -2.14 -12.88
CA GLU A 199 -13.54 -2.65 -13.47
C GLU A 199 -12.65 -3.34 -12.44
N ALA A 200 -12.47 -2.73 -11.26
CA ALA A 200 -11.70 -3.31 -10.17
C ALA A 200 -12.31 -4.64 -9.70
N ALA A 201 -13.66 -4.70 -9.55
CA ALA A 201 -14.35 -5.92 -9.18
C ALA A 201 -14.19 -7.02 -10.26
N ALA A 202 -14.33 -6.68 -11.54
CA ALA A 202 -14.15 -7.62 -12.64
C ALA A 202 -12.71 -8.16 -12.69
N ALA A 203 -11.70 -7.30 -12.51
CA ALA A 203 -10.30 -7.72 -12.46
C ALA A 203 -10.05 -8.70 -11.30
N VAL A 204 -10.56 -8.40 -10.10
CA VAL A 204 -10.44 -9.27 -8.92
C VAL A 204 -11.10 -10.64 -9.15
N LEU A 205 -12.25 -10.68 -9.83
CA LEU A 205 -12.93 -11.93 -10.16
C LEU A 205 -12.17 -12.78 -11.18
N ASP A 206 -11.28 -12.19 -11.99
CA ASP A 206 -10.44 -12.93 -12.95
C ASP A 206 -9.26 -13.61 -12.25
N PHE A 207 -8.50 -12.91 -11.40
CA PHE A 207 -7.32 -13.49 -10.75
C PHE A 207 -7.61 -14.13 -9.38
N LYS A 208 -8.79 -13.92 -8.81
CA LYS A 208 -9.36 -14.62 -7.65
C LYS A 208 -8.41 -14.72 -6.45
N PRO A 209 -8.00 -13.61 -5.83
CA PRO A 209 -7.20 -13.67 -4.61
C PRO A 209 -8.05 -14.24 -3.45
N LYS A 210 -7.42 -14.83 -2.43
CA LYS A 210 -8.17 -15.30 -1.25
C LYS A 210 -8.69 -14.15 -0.40
N ILE A 211 -7.89 -13.08 -0.27
CA ILE A 211 -8.23 -11.86 0.45
C ILE A 211 -7.94 -10.67 -0.46
N VAL A 212 -8.85 -9.71 -0.51
CA VAL A 212 -8.62 -8.45 -1.23
C VAL A 212 -8.96 -7.24 -0.37
N TYR A 213 -8.08 -6.25 -0.42
CA TYR A 213 -8.26 -4.93 0.16
C TYR A 213 -8.41 -3.91 -0.96
N PRO A 214 -9.57 -3.24 -1.11
CA PRO A 214 -9.62 -2.00 -1.87
C PRO A 214 -8.76 -0.97 -1.14
N TYR A 215 -7.80 -0.39 -1.83
CA TYR A 215 -6.93 0.67 -1.31
C TYR A 215 -6.79 1.77 -2.36
N HIS A 216 -6.17 2.90 -2.04
CA HIS A 216 -6.01 4.01 -2.97
C HIS A 216 -7.33 4.36 -3.70
N TYR A 217 -8.41 4.50 -2.93
CA TYR A 217 -9.77 4.70 -3.48
C TYR A 217 -10.26 6.16 -3.39
N ARG A 218 -9.36 7.14 -3.21
CA ARG A 218 -9.68 8.57 -3.30
C ARG A 218 -9.27 9.11 -4.67
N GLY A 219 -10.26 9.35 -5.53
CA GLY A 219 -10.10 9.97 -6.83
C GLY A 219 -10.33 11.49 -6.81
N ALA A 220 -10.42 12.09 -8.01
CA ALA A 220 -10.63 13.53 -8.16
C ALA A 220 -11.97 14.02 -7.59
N ASN A 221 -13.01 13.19 -7.66
CA ASN A 221 -14.38 13.52 -7.24
C ASN A 221 -14.77 12.92 -5.88
N GLY A 222 -13.78 12.55 -5.05
CA GLY A 222 -13.99 11.93 -3.75
C GLY A 222 -13.64 10.45 -3.72
N PHE A 223 -14.28 9.71 -2.81
CA PHE A 223 -13.99 8.29 -2.59
C PHE A 223 -14.80 7.41 -3.52
N SER A 224 -14.15 6.39 -4.08
CA SER A 224 -14.85 5.29 -4.74
C SER A 224 -15.65 4.48 -3.69
N ASP A 225 -16.79 3.94 -4.10
CA ASP A 225 -17.68 3.17 -3.23
C ASP A 225 -17.12 1.75 -2.97
N THR A 226 -16.41 1.61 -1.85
CA THR A 226 -15.81 0.34 -1.44
C THR A 226 -16.86 -0.72 -1.05
N GLU A 227 -18.03 -0.30 -0.56
CA GLU A 227 -19.13 -1.23 -0.27
C GLU A 227 -19.77 -1.78 -1.55
N ALA A 228 -19.93 -0.94 -2.58
CA ALA A 228 -20.35 -1.41 -3.90
C ALA A 228 -19.35 -2.40 -4.51
N PHE A 229 -18.03 -2.14 -4.37
CA PHE A 229 -16.99 -3.09 -4.77
C PHE A 229 -17.17 -4.44 -4.07
N LYS A 230 -17.30 -4.45 -2.76
CA LYS A 230 -17.52 -5.67 -1.97
C LYS A 230 -18.79 -6.40 -2.42
N LYS A 231 -19.88 -5.69 -2.65
CA LYS A 231 -21.14 -6.25 -3.12
C LYS A 231 -21.00 -6.93 -4.48
N LEU A 232 -20.31 -6.29 -5.43
CA LEU A 232 -20.05 -6.85 -6.77
C LEU A 232 -19.21 -8.12 -6.72
N VAL A 233 -18.12 -8.12 -5.96
CA VAL A 233 -17.26 -9.29 -5.80
C VAL A 233 -18.02 -10.44 -5.13
N ASN A 234 -18.72 -10.19 -4.03
CA ASN A 234 -19.43 -11.21 -3.26
C ASN A 234 -20.65 -11.78 -3.99
N ALA A 235 -21.28 -11.00 -4.89
CA ALA A 235 -22.37 -11.49 -5.74
C ALA A 235 -21.90 -12.57 -6.73
N SER A 236 -20.62 -12.55 -7.13
CA SER A 236 -20.04 -13.46 -8.12
C SER A 236 -19.10 -14.51 -7.51
N SER A 237 -18.61 -14.31 -6.28
CA SER A 237 -17.70 -15.25 -5.60
C SER A 237 -17.83 -15.17 -4.09
N THR A 238 -18.07 -16.29 -3.45
CA THR A 238 -18.04 -16.44 -1.99
C THR A 238 -16.68 -16.86 -1.44
N SER A 239 -15.71 -17.14 -2.32
CA SER A 239 -14.36 -17.61 -1.95
C SER A 239 -13.35 -16.48 -1.78
N ILE A 240 -13.72 -15.24 -2.09
CA ILE A 240 -12.88 -14.05 -1.96
C ILE A 240 -13.32 -13.27 -0.72
N ASP A 241 -12.43 -13.16 0.27
CA ASP A 241 -12.65 -12.35 1.47
C ASP A 241 -12.35 -10.87 1.17
N VAL A 242 -13.38 -10.06 0.97
CA VAL A 242 -13.23 -8.61 0.72
C VAL A 242 -13.18 -7.89 2.06
N ARG A 243 -12.01 -7.36 2.40
CA ARG A 243 -11.75 -6.65 3.65
C ARG A 243 -11.72 -5.15 3.45
N LEU A 244 -12.75 -4.48 3.93
CA LEU A 244 -12.79 -3.01 3.93
C LEU A 244 -12.02 -2.49 5.13
N ARG A 245 -11.09 -1.55 4.89
CA ARG A 245 -10.34 -0.86 5.94
C ARG A 245 -10.34 0.63 5.66
N ASN A 246 -10.22 1.41 6.71
CA ASN A 246 -10.19 2.86 6.60
C ASN A 246 -8.75 3.33 6.31
N TRP A 247 -8.48 3.61 5.03
CA TRP A 247 -7.20 4.18 4.55
C TRP A 247 -7.13 5.70 4.72
N TYR A 248 -8.18 6.32 5.24
CA TYR A 248 -8.30 7.77 5.39
C TYR A 248 -8.83 8.12 6.78
N ALA A 249 -8.37 7.39 7.80
CA ALA A 249 -8.67 7.73 9.18
C ALA A 249 -8.19 9.16 9.47
N LYS A 250 -9.06 9.98 10.04
CA LYS A 250 -8.67 11.34 10.47
C LYS A 250 -7.59 11.20 11.54
N LYS A 251 -6.45 11.82 11.31
CA LYS A 251 -5.35 11.94 12.26
C LYS A 251 -5.62 13.08 13.24
#